data_ad0c7686da2611b5cde2bcf20225390d
#
_entry.id   ad0c7686da2611b5cde2bcf20225390d
#
_cell.length_a   1.000
_cell.length_b   1.000
_cell.length_c   1.000
_cell.angle_alpha   90.00
_cell.angle_beta   90.00
_cell.angle_gamma   90.00
#
_symmetry.space_group_name_H-M   'P 1'
#
loop_
_entity.id
_entity.type
_entity.pdbx_description
1 polymer ?
#
loop_
_entity_poly.entity_id
_entity_poly.type
_entity_poly.pdbx_seq_one_letter_code
_entity_poly.pdbx_strand_id
1 'polypeptide(L)'
;KEIEFLVQNLFFQSVWFVTSYQKNYLKKWQELDINKPQTLNSEVSNLFDEFFPSAPVIKNELTNKTKVSGNANQAIKVFLKKLISETNKEKLGIEKTPPELTIYKAYVEDQFLHKKIKPSIYELQLPGSKALEFKNMWTDAVKIMTEETDYVNAETLFDIWSKPPYGIKRGAFPIILMLFILTNKDKLAVYHENIFVTEFDDYFVECLMKLTKEFSFTVIDFDQVGENLEQYYKIIKKFNKENINPNRQELPLNIGKALKKIYKSQPDFIKTTKKFKSTQTVDLRDEIGKANDPIDLVLKVLPKIFGEDYKAFEKSLLE
;
A
#
# COMPACT_ATOMS: atom_id res chain seq x y z
N LYS A 1 17.57 19.21 -10.74
CA LYS A 1 19.04 19.41 -10.89
C LYS A 1 19.40 19.98 -12.26
N GLU A 2 18.87 19.42 -13.37
CA GLU A 2 19.18 19.97 -14.71
C GLU A 2 18.51 21.32 -14.96
N ILE A 3 17.28 21.52 -14.51
CA ILE A 3 16.63 22.83 -14.56
C ILE A 3 17.39 23.83 -13.68
N GLU A 4 17.81 23.45 -12.48
CA GLU A 4 18.67 24.30 -11.63
C GLU A 4 20.02 24.62 -12.30
N PHE A 5 20.61 23.63 -12.97
CA PHE A 5 21.86 23.83 -13.72
C PHE A 5 21.66 24.76 -14.92
N LEU A 6 20.58 24.58 -15.68
CA LEU A 6 20.22 25.46 -16.80
C LEU A 6 19.94 26.88 -16.32
N VAL A 7 19.19 27.04 -15.23
CA VAL A 7 18.92 28.34 -14.61
C VAL A 7 20.20 29.03 -14.15
N GLN A 8 21.12 28.28 -13.50
CA GLN A 8 22.39 28.85 -13.03
C GLN A 8 23.36 29.22 -14.16
N ASN A 9 23.39 28.44 -15.22
CA ASN A 9 24.40 28.66 -16.30
C ASN A 9 23.90 29.56 -17.45
N LEU A 10 22.59 29.73 -17.62
CA LEU A 10 21.97 30.51 -18.70
C LEU A 10 21.41 31.86 -18.24
N PHE A 11 21.66 32.23 -16.99
CA PHE A 11 21.09 33.43 -16.37
C PHE A 11 21.37 34.75 -17.11
N PHE A 12 22.39 34.81 -17.95
CA PHE A 12 22.78 36.00 -18.70
C PHE A 12 22.34 36.01 -20.16
N GLN A 13 21.56 35.06 -20.62
CA GLN A 13 21.05 35.04 -21.99
C GLN A 13 19.57 35.47 -22.05
N SER A 14 19.18 36.21 -23.07
CA SER A 14 17.83 36.75 -23.24
C SER A 14 16.80 35.76 -23.68
N VAL A 15 17.18 34.51 -23.99
CA VAL A 15 16.27 33.45 -24.50
C VAL A 15 16.50 32.18 -23.71
N TRP A 16 15.42 31.60 -23.19
CA TRP A 16 15.44 30.38 -22.39
C TRP A 16 14.60 29.29 -23.03
N PHE A 17 15.14 28.11 -23.08
CA PHE A 17 14.43 26.93 -23.52
C PHE A 17 14.29 25.94 -22.35
N VAL A 18 13.07 25.52 -22.08
CA VAL A 18 12.79 24.47 -21.11
C VAL A 18 12.55 23.18 -21.85
N THR A 19 13.31 22.15 -21.49
CA THR A 19 13.15 20.81 -22.06
C THR A 19 12.83 19.84 -20.93
N SER A 20 11.86 18.96 -21.15
CA SER A 20 11.61 17.85 -20.24
C SER A 20 12.70 16.78 -20.46
N TYR A 21 13.26 16.31 -19.37
CA TYR A 21 14.28 15.25 -19.38
C TYR A 21 13.75 13.88 -19.87
N GLN A 22 12.45 13.68 -19.88
CA GLN A 22 11.86 12.43 -20.35
C GLN A 22 11.38 12.59 -21.81
N LYS A 23 12.02 11.88 -22.73
CA LYS A 23 11.73 11.88 -24.17
C LYS A 23 10.24 11.76 -24.52
N ASN A 24 9.44 11.11 -23.69
CA ASN A 24 8.02 10.87 -23.93
C ASN A 24 7.10 12.04 -23.52
N TYR A 25 7.63 13.06 -22.84
CA TYR A 25 6.86 14.21 -22.35
C TYR A 25 7.24 15.53 -23.03
N LEU A 26 8.17 15.52 -23.98
CA LEU A 26 8.49 16.67 -24.80
C LEU A 26 7.32 17.00 -25.71
N LYS A 27 6.35 17.76 -25.21
CA LYS A 27 5.23 18.24 -26.04
C LYS A 27 5.56 19.50 -26.83
N LYS A 28 6.45 20.38 -26.32
CA LYS A 28 6.79 21.65 -26.97
C LYS A 28 8.07 22.24 -26.37
N TRP A 29 8.92 22.81 -27.25
CA TRP A 29 9.89 23.83 -26.88
C TRP A 29 9.14 25.13 -26.69
N GLN A 30 9.31 25.78 -25.55
CA GLN A 30 8.71 27.08 -25.30
C GLN A 30 9.82 28.11 -25.06
N GLU A 31 9.79 29.16 -25.84
CA GLU A 31 10.65 30.32 -25.64
C GLU A 31 10.05 31.16 -24.51
N LEU A 32 10.84 31.42 -23.47
CA LEU A 32 10.41 32.21 -22.33
C LEU A 32 11.06 33.58 -22.41
N ASP A 33 10.25 34.64 -22.48
CA ASP A 33 10.72 36.03 -22.37
C ASP A 33 10.94 36.37 -20.89
N ILE A 34 12.18 36.22 -20.42
CA ILE A 34 12.54 36.42 -19.03
C ILE A 34 13.35 37.70 -18.87
N ASN A 35 12.64 38.75 -18.51
CA ASN A 35 13.25 40.05 -18.25
C ASN A 35 13.68 40.29 -16.79
N LYS A 36 13.25 39.45 -15.84
CA LYS A 36 13.56 39.55 -14.40
C LYS A 36 13.61 38.18 -13.74
N PRO A 37 14.43 37.97 -12.65
CA PRO A 37 14.48 36.71 -11.92
C PRO A 37 13.14 36.25 -11.34
N GLN A 38 12.28 37.17 -10.95
CA GLN A 38 10.92 36.87 -10.45
C GLN A 38 10.03 36.27 -11.54
N THR A 39 10.19 36.74 -12.79
CA THR A 39 9.46 36.19 -13.94
C THR A 39 9.89 34.73 -14.22
N LEU A 40 11.20 34.44 -14.11
CA LEU A 40 11.71 33.09 -14.26
C LEU A 40 11.10 32.13 -13.23
N ASN A 41 11.05 32.53 -11.94
CA ASN A 41 10.48 31.70 -10.88
C ASN A 41 9.00 31.43 -11.11
N SER A 42 8.24 32.43 -11.56
CA SER A 42 6.80 32.23 -11.85
C SER A 42 6.60 31.33 -13.06
N GLU A 43 7.39 31.49 -14.12
CA GLU A 43 7.30 30.64 -15.32
C GLU A 43 7.69 29.19 -15.01
N VAL A 44 8.75 28.98 -14.23
CA VAL A 44 9.16 27.65 -13.76
C VAL A 44 8.05 27.02 -12.91
N SER A 45 7.40 27.80 -12.02
CA SER A 45 6.26 27.30 -11.23
C SER A 45 5.10 26.90 -12.13
N ASN A 46 4.72 27.74 -13.08
CA ASN A 46 3.64 27.45 -14.04
C ASN A 46 3.92 26.17 -14.84
N LEU A 47 5.17 25.98 -15.25
CA LEU A 47 5.59 24.75 -15.95
C LEU A 47 5.49 23.52 -15.05
N PHE A 48 5.86 23.61 -13.77
CA PHE A 48 5.69 22.52 -12.82
C PHE A 48 4.21 22.21 -12.57
N ASP A 49 3.35 23.22 -12.48
CA ASP A 49 1.90 23.03 -12.33
C ASP A 49 1.29 22.37 -13.59
N GLU A 50 1.81 22.68 -14.79
CA GLU A 50 1.40 22.02 -16.03
C GLU A 50 1.87 20.56 -16.08
N PHE A 51 3.10 20.26 -15.66
CA PHE A 51 3.64 18.89 -15.67
C PHE A 51 3.08 18.02 -14.54
N PHE A 52 2.78 18.59 -13.38
CA PHE A 52 2.32 17.90 -12.19
C PHE A 52 0.96 18.44 -11.70
N PRO A 53 -0.08 18.43 -12.55
CA PRO A 53 -1.37 19.04 -12.24
C PRO A 53 -2.12 18.37 -11.08
N SER A 54 -1.70 17.18 -10.69
CA SER A 54 -2.26 16.43 -9.55
C SER A 54 -1.25 16.25 -8.42
N ALA A 55 -0.22 17.09 -8.36
CA ALA A 55 0.75 17.04 -7.28
C ALA A 55 0.11 17.44 -5.94
N PRO A 56 0.17 16.58 -4.91
CA PRO A 56 -0.35 16.96 -3.61
C PRO A 56 0.49 18.09 -2.98
N VAL A 57 -0.20 19.08 -2.44
CA VAL A 57 0.45 20.22 -1.77
C VAL A 57 0.92 19.78 -0.38
N ILE A 58 2.18 19.40 -0.28
CA ILE A 58 2.81 18.95 0.96
C ILE A 58 3.82 19.99 1.44
N LYS A 59 3.44 20.78 2.45
CA LYS A 59 4.26 21.84 3.04
C LYS A 59 5.18 21.28 4.12
N ASN A 60 6.14 20.42 3.75
CA ASN A 60 7.10 19.83 4.68
C ASN A 60 8.49 19.70 4.05
N GLU A 61 9.41 20.58 4.43
CA GLU A 61 10.77 20.59 3.90
C GLU A 61 11.65 19.44 4.40
N LEU A 62 11.31 18.80 5.51
CA LEU A 62 12.08 17.68 6.04
C LEU A 62 12.01 16.47 5.10
N THR A 63 10.85 16.26 4.51
CA THR A 63 10.51 15.05 3.75
C THR A 63 10.41 15.29 2.25
N ASN A 64 10.12 16.53 1.80
CA ASN A 64 9.99 16.87 0.39
C ASN A 64 11.36 16.99 -0.30
N LYS A 65 12.18 15.92 -0.20
CA LYS A 65 13.55 15.81 -0.73
C LYS A 65 13.76 14.45 -1.36
N THR A 66 14.67 14.38 -2.31
CA THR A 66 15.11 13.09 -2.88
C THR A 66 15.90 12.29 -1.85
N LYS A 67 16.76 12.96 -1.06
CA LYS A 67 17.54 12.34 0.02
C LYS A 67 17.29 13.11 1.31
N VAL A 68 16.72 12.43 2.30
CA VAL A 68 16.45 12.99 3.63
C VAL A 68 17.66 12.87 4.56
N SER A 69 17.77 13.80 5.51
CA SER A 69 18.80 13.74 6.54
C SER A 69 18.53 12.66 7.58
N GLY A 70 19.53 12.29 8.38
CA GLY A 70 19.36 11.34 9.48
C GLY A 70 18.27 11.76 10.50
N ASN A 71 18.25 13.04 10.86
CA ASN A 71 17.23 13.58 11.77
C ASN A 71 15.82 13.53 11.16
N ALA A 72 15.68 13.82 9.85
CA ALA A 72 14.41 13.70 9.17
C ALA A 72 13.96 12.23 9.07
N ASN A 73 14.86 11.29 8.80
CA ASN A 73 14.56 9.86 8.84
C ASN A 73 14.07 9.40 10.21
N GLN A 74 14.71 9.90 11.30
CA GLN A 74 14.25 9.59 12.65
C GLN A 74 12.86 10.16 12.93
N ALA A 75 12.57 11.40 12.50
CA ALA A 75 11.24 11.98 12.64
C ALA A 75 10.18 11.21 11.84
N ILE A 76 10.48 10.80 10.62
CA ILE A 76 9.60 9.93 9.82
C ILE A 76 9.33 8.63 10.56
N LYS A 77 10.36 7.97 11.06
CA LYS A 77 10.23 6.71 11.80
C LYS A 77 9.32 6.84 13.03
N VAL A 78 9.54 7.87 13.85
CA VAL A 78 8.69 8.15 15.03
C VAL A 78 7.24 8.42 14.60
N PHE A 79 7.05 9.22 13.56
CA PHE A 79 5.72 9.48 13.01
C PHE A 79 5.02 8.19 12.56
N LEU A 80 5.68 7.34 11.78
CA LEU A 80 5.10 6.09 11.26
C LEU A 80 4.72 5.12 12.40
N LYS A 81 5.56 5.01 13.44
CA LYS A 81 5.24 4.22 14.63
C LYS A 81 4.00 4.73 15.35
N LYS A 82 3.91 6.05 15.57
CA LYS A 82 2.72 6.67 16.16
C LYS A 82 1.48 6.53 15.28
N LEU A 83 1.65 6.58 13.97
CA LEU A 83 0.57 6.39 13.01
C LEU A 83 -0.05 4.98 13.12
N ILE A 84 0.72 3.97 13.48
CA ILE A 84 0.23 2.61 13.74
C ILE A 84 -0.38 2.49 15.14
N SER A 85 0.34 2.91 16.17
CA SER A 85 -0.02 2.62 17.56
C SER A 85 -1.03 3.60 18.18
N GLU A 86 -1.10 4.84 17.67
CA GLU A 86 -1.81 5.94 18.31
C GLU A 86 -2.87 6.58 17.39
N THR A 87 -3.29 5.88 16.34
CA THR A 87 -4.28 6.39 15.35
C THR A 87 -5.60 6.80 16.00
N ASN A 88 -5.96 6.20 17.12
CA ASN A 88 -7.19 6.52 17.86
C ASN A 88 -7.13 7.82 18.67
N LYS A 89 -5.95 8.44 18.79
CA LYS A 89 -5.72 9.65 19.59
C LYS A 89 -5.64 10.90 18.73
N GLU A 90 -6.09 12.02 19.26
CA GLU A 90 -5.90 13.32 18.62
C GLU A 90 -4.42 13.57 18.34
N LYS A 91 -4.12 14.02 17.10
CA LYS A 91 -2.73 14.25 16.63
C LYS A 91 -1.79 13.07 16.89
N LEU A 92 -2.31 11.84 16.87
CA LEU A 92 -1.56 10.62 17.18
C LEU A 92 -0.87 10.69 18.56
N GLY A 93 -1.46 11.35 19.55
CA GLY A 93 -0.86 11.55 20.86
C GLY A 93 0.47 12.31 20.83
N ILE A 94 0.75 13.09 19.77
CA ILE A 94 1.97 13.90 19.69
C ILE A 94 1.79 15.16 20.53
N GLU A 95 2.60 15.27 21.58
CA GLU A 95 2.64 16.43 22.45
C GLU A 95 3.74 17.41 22.04
N LYS A 96 3.60 18.69 22.42
CA LYS A 96 4.55 19.76 22.09
C LYS A 96 4.67 19.97 20.56
N THR A 97 5.84 20.36 20.10
CA THR A 97 6.13 20.67 18.69
C THR A 97 7.36 19.96 18.15
N PRO A 98 7.46 18.61 18.30
CA PRO A 98 8.57 17.87 17.73
C PRO A 98 8.46 17.80 16.19
N PRO A 99 9.54 17.41 15.48
CA PRO A 99 9.55 17.35 14.02
C PRO A 99 8.45 16.46 13.42
N GLU A 100 8.10 15.35 14.07
CA GLU A 100 7.03 14.46 13.62
C GLU A 100 5.65 15.10 13.63
N LEU A 101 5.42 16.14 14.45
CA LEU A 101 4.17 16.92 14.40
C LEU A 101 4.05 17.69 13.10
N THR A 102 5.15 18.20 12.54
CA THR A 102 5.12 18.90 11.26
C THR A 102 4.81 17.95 10.12
N ILE A 103 5.28 16.69 10.22
CA ILE A 103 4.94 15.63 9.28
C ILE A 103 3.44 15.30 9.39
N TYR A 104 2.94 15.08 10.61
CA TYR A 104 1.52 14.85 10.86
C TYR A 104 0.64 15.95 10.23
N LYS A 105 0.96 17.22 10.47
CA LYS A 105 0.21 18.33 9.91
C LYS A 105 0.17 18.28 8.39
N ALA A 106 1.31 18.19 7.73
CA ALA A 106 1.41 18.27 6.28
C ALA A 106 0.79 17.09 5.54
N TYR A 107 0.89 15.87 6.09
CA TYR A 107 0.46 14.65 5.41
C TYR A 107 -0.90 14.12 5.87
N VAL A 108 -1.35 14.51 7.06
CA VAL A 108 -2.56 13.92 7.67
C VAL A 108 -3.61 14.97 7.96
N GLU A 109 -3.26 16.03 8.70
CA GLU A 109 -4.19 17.08 9.11
C GLU A 109 -4.61 17.95 7.91
N ASP A 110 -3.65 18.52 7.16
CA ASP A 110 -3.90 19.35 5.97
C ASP A 110 -4.58 18.55 4.84
N GLN A 111 -4.39 17.23 4.82
CA GLN A 111 -5.00 16.32 3.86
C GLN A 111 -6.33 15.72 4.35
N PHE A 112 -6.81 16.13 5.52
CA PHE A 112 -8.08 15.69 6.10
C PHE A 112 -8.22 14.17 6.23
N LEU A 113 -7.11 13.46 6.44
CA LEU A 113 -7.10 12.00 6.53
C LEU A 113 -7.42 11.48 7.94
N HIS A 114 -7.29 12.29 8.98
CA HIS A 114 -7.51 11.89 10.36
C HIS A 114 -8.70 12.64 10.94
N LYS A 115 -9.77 11.92 11.27
CA LYS A 115 -11.03 12.51 11.69
C LYS A 115 -11.46 12.02 13.06
N LYS A 116 -12.05 12.92 13.82
CA LYS A 116 -12.75 12.58 15.05
C LYS A 116 -14.08 11.94 14.71
N ILE A 117 -14.28 10.68 15.15
CA ILE A 117 -15.53 9.91 14.90
C ILE A 117 -16.43 9.88 16.13
N LYS A 118 -15.84 9.91 17.33
CA LYS A 118 -16.53 9.97 18.62
C LYS A 118 -15.76 10.89 19.58
N PRO A 119 -16.32 11.28 20.74
CA PRO A 119 -15.56 11.97 21.75
C PRO A 119 -14.27 11.20 22.08
N SER A 120 -13.12 11.86 21.88
CA SER A 120 -11.77 11.32 22.13
C SER A 120 -11.36 10.11 21.27
N ILE A 121 -12.09 9.76 20.20
CA ILE A 121 -11.73 8.68 19.26
C ILE A 121 -11.53 9.26 17.87
N TYR A 122 -10.37 9.00 17.30
CA TYR A 122 -9.98 9.42 15.96
C TYR A 122 -9.71 8.18 15.08
N GLU A 123 -9.86 8.35 13.77
CA GLU A 123 -9.56 7.32 12.78
C GLU A 123 -8.97 7.93 11.51
N LEU A 124 -8.11 7.15 10.85
CA LEU A 124 -7.71 7.44 9.48
C LEU A 124 -8.86 7.12 8.54
N GLN A 125 -9.06 8.02 7.59
CA GLN A 125 -10.11 7.91 6.58
C GLN A 125 -9.47 7.91 5.18
N LEU A 126 -10.14 7.29 4.23
CA LEU A 126 -9.80 7.45 2.82
C LEU A 126 -9.82 8.93 2.41
N PRO A 127 -8.93 9.34 1.49
CA PRO A 127 -8.93 10.70 0.96
C PRO A 127 -10.28 11.05 0.34
N GLY A 128 -10.86 12.15 0.77
CA GLY A 128 -12.11 12.69 0.23
C GLY A 128 -11.90 13.81 -0.80
N SER A 129 -12.97 14.58 -1.09
CA SER A 129 -12.93 15.71 -2.03
C SER A 129 -11.98 16.84 -1.62
N LYS A 130 -11.61 16.94 -0.34
CA LYS A 130 -10.65 17.93 0.17
C LYS A 130 -9.18 17.52 0.02
N ALA A 131 -8.92 16.26 -0.36
CA ALA A 131 -7.61 15.69 -0.63
C ALA A 131 -7.65 14.99 -1.97
N LEU A 132 -8.04 15.71 -3.02
CA LEU A 132 -8.31 15.14 -4.35
C LEU A 132 -7.07 14.49 -4.95
N GLU A 133 -5.91 15.08 -4.75
CA GLU A 133 -4.64 14.59 -5.26
C GLU A 133 -4.29 13.23 -4.64
N PHE A 134 -4.42 13.09 -3.32
CA PHE A 134 -4.27 11.80 -2.64
C PHE A 134 -5.32 10.80 -3.08
N LYS A 135 -6.58 11.25 -3.27
CA LYS A 135 -7.65 10.37 -3.77
C LYS A 135 -7.32 9.82 -5.15
N ASN A 136 -6.83 10.65 -6.06
CA ASN A 136 -6.43 10.24 -7.41
C ASN A 136 -5.26 9.24 -7.35
N MET A 137 -4.23 9.54 -6.54
CA MET A 137 -3.10 8.63 -6.32
C MET A 137 -3.54 7.24 -5.81
N TRP A 138 -4.47 7.20 -4.84
CA TRP A 138 -5.03 5.95 -4.30
C TRP A 138 -5.84 5.20 -5.36
N THR A 139 -6.65 5.93 -6.12
CA THR A 139 -7.47 5.34 -7.19
C THR A 139 -6.61 4.69 -8.26
N ASP A 140 -5.55 5.38 -8.72
CA ASP A 140 -4.64 4.85 -9.73
C ASP A 140 -3.86 3.63 -9.22
N ALA A 141 -3.40 3.68 -7.96
CA ALA A 141 -2.71 2.54 -7.35
C ALA A 141 -3.62 1.31 -7.24
N VAL A 142 -4.86 1.49 -6.76
CA VAL A 142 -5.85 0.41 -6.66
C VAL A 142 -6.18 -0.13 -8.05
N LYS A 143 -6.38 0.74 -9.05
CA LYS A 143 -6.67 0.33 -10.42
C LYS A 143 -5.59 -0.57 -10.99
N ILE A 144 -4.31 -0.19 -10.85
CA ILE A 144 -3.19 -0.99 -11.33
C ILE A 144 -3.13 -2.34 -10.61
N MET A 145 -3.33 -2.37 -9.28
CA MET A 145 -3.36 -3.62 -8.52
C MET A 145 -4.54 -4.52 -8.90
N THR A 146 -5.63 -3.96 -9.44
CA THR A 146 -6.79 -4.72 -9.89
C THR A 146 -6.60 -5.27 -11.30
N GLU A 147 -5.87 -4.51 -12.16
CA GLU A 147 -5.60 -4.89 -13.55
C GLU A 147 -4.44 -5.91 -13.66
N GLU A 148 -3.50 -5.87 -12.73
CA GLU A 148 -2.37 -6.82 -12.69
C GLU A 148 -2.80 -8.18 -12.11
N THR A 149 -2.33 -9.24 -12.73
CA THR A 149 -2.57 -10.61 -12.24
C THR A 149 -1.64 -11.01 -11.10
N ASP A 150 -0.52 -10.31 -10.96
CA ASP A 150 0.50 -10.53 -9.94
C ASP A 150 0.51 -9.38 -8.91
N TYR A 151 1.35 -9.55 -7.88
CA TYR A 151 1.54 -8.53 -6.85
C TYR A 151 2.24 -7.29 -7.42
N VAL A 152 1.73 -6.11 -7.10
CA VAL A 152 2.37 -4.83 -7.46
C VAL A 152 3.44 -4.49 -6.44
N ASN A 153 4.68 -4.32 -6.88
CA ASN A 153 5.80 -3.96 -6.01
C ASN A 153 5.74 -2.48 -5.58
N ALA A 154 6.28 -2.17 -4.40
CA ALA A 154 6.36 -0.80 -3.88
C ALA A 154 7.13 0.17 -4.80
N GLU A 155 8.16 -0.30 -5.52
CA GLU A 155 8.88 0.55 -6.48
C GLU A 155 8.02 0.90 -7.70
N THR A 156 7.13 0.01 -8.12
CA THR A 156 6.13 0.31 -9.17
C THR A 156 5.22 1.45 -8.73
N LEU A 157 4.75 1.43 -7.48
CA LEU A 157 3.95 2.53 -6.92
C LEU A 157 4.75 3.82 -6.83
N PHE A 158 6.03 3.74 -6.42
CA PHE A 158 6.89 4.92 -6.41
C PHE A 158 7.09 5.49 -7.80
N ASP A 159 7.32 4.64 -8.78
CA ASP A 159 7.48 5.04 -10.18
C ASP A 159 6.26 5.78 -10.73
N ILE A 160 5.06 5.32 -10.38
CA ILE A 160 3.80 5.97 -10.76
C ILE A 160 3.66 7.32 -10.05
N TRP A 161 3.85 7.35 -8.74
CA TRP A 161 3.65 8.54 -7.94
C TRP A 161 4.77 9.59 -8.08
N SER A 162 5.97 9.19 -8.50
CA SER A 162 7.10 10.11 -8.71
C SER A 162 7.07 10.83 -10.06
N LYS A 163 6.32 10.29 -11.01
CA LYS A 163 6.17 10.84 -12.37
C LYS A 163 4.94 11.75 -12.49
N PRO A 164 4.81 12.51 -13.58
CA PRO A 164 3.56 13.17 -13.88
C PRO A 164 2.37 12.20 -13.83
N PRO A 165 1.23 12.60 -13.26
CA PRO A 165 0.88 13.97 -12.85
C PRO A 165 1.20 14.31 -11.38
N TYR A 166 1.86 13.45 -10.58
CA TYR A 166 1.96 13.56 -9.13
C TYR A 166 3.27 14.15 -8.59
N GLY A 167 4.44 13.70 -9.07
CA GLY A 167 5.74 14.26 -8.72
C GLY A 167 6.24 14.01 -7.30
N ILE A 168 5.85 12.90 -6.67
CA ILE A 168 6.24 12.55 -5.29
C ILE A 168 7.74 12.30 -5.18
N LYS A 169 8.40 12.95 -4.22
CA LYS A 169 9.82 12.76 -3.94
C LYS A 169 10.07 11.54 -3.05
N ARG A 170 11.24 10.93 -3.20
CA ARG A 170 11.62 9.70 -2.48
C ARG A 170 11.50 9.83 -0.96
N GLY A 171 11.82 10.99 -0.39
CA GLY A 171 11.73 11.23 1.06
C GLY A 171 10.30 11.23 1.61
N ALA A 172 9.31 11.57 0.79
CA ALA A 172 7.89 11.53 1.14
C ALA A 172 7.29 10.13 0.98
N PHE A 173 7.90 9.28 0.15
CA PHE A 173 7.32 8.01 -0.27
C PHE A 173 6.97 7.06 0.89
N PRO A 174 7.82 6.80 1.89
CA PRO A 174 7.46 5.91 2.99
C PRO A 174 6.23 6.38 3.79
N ILE A 175 6.06 7.70 3.90
CA ILE A 175 4.92 8.30 4.61
C ILE A 175 3.64 8.07 3.80
N ILE A 176 3.68 8.39 2.51
CA ILE A 176 2.54 8.25 1.60
C ILE A 176 2.15 6.78 1.45
N LEU A 177 3.14 5.89 1.32
CA LEU A 177 2.91 4.45 1.22
C LEU A 177 2.23 3.91 2.50
N MET A 178 2.71 4.30 3.68
CA MET A 178 2.07 3.90 4.95
C MET A 178 0.65 4.42 5.06
N LEU A 179 0.39 5.68 4.69
CA LEU A 179 -0.96 6.24 4.68
C LEU A 179 -1.88 5.49 3.70
N PHE A 180 -1.36 5.16 2.52
CA PHE A 180 -2.08 4.32 1.55
C PHE A 180 -2.43 2.95 2.13
N ILE A 181 -1.47 2.26 2.74
CA ILE A 181 -1.67 0.95 3.39
C ILE A 181 -2.75 1.05 4.47
N LEU A 182 -2.61 1.98 5.42
CA LEU A 182 -3.50 2.06 6.58
C LEU A 182 -4.91 2.52 6.23
N THR A 183 -5.06 3.39 5.23
CA THR A 183 -6.39 3.84 4.78
C THR A 183 -7.11 2.82 3.89
N ASN A 184 -6.38 1.87 3.30
CA ASN A 184 -6.92 0.78 2.48
C ASN A 184 -6.80 -0.59 3.16
N LYS A 185 -6.52 -0.63 4.45
CA LYS A 185 -6.29 -1.89 5.20
C LYS A 185 -7.38 -2.94 5.03
N ASP A 186 -8.62 -2.53 4.72
CA ASP A 186 -9.76 -3.42 4.51
C ASP A 186 -9.82 -4.01 3.08
N LYS A 187 -8.96 -3.54 2.17
CA LYS A 187 -8.95 -3.96 0.76
C LYS A 187 -7.57 -4.34 0.26
N LEU A 188 -6.53 -4.08 1.03
CA LEU A 188 -5.14 -4.23 0.61
C LEU A 188 -4.45 -5.35 1.39
N ALA A 189 -3.97 -6.36 0.67
CA ALA A 189 -3.03 -7.32 1.22
C ALA A 189 -1.61 -6.80 1.00
N VAL A 190 -0.81 -6.87 2.06
CA VAL A 190 0.58 -6.43 2.08
C VAL A 190 1.48 -7.64 2.27
N TYR A 191 2.54 -7.73 1.46
CA TYR A 191 3.55 -8.78 1.54
C TYR A 191 4.93 -8.15 1.72
N HIS A 192 5.76 -8.77 2.54
CA HIS A 192 7.18 -8.50 2.67
C HIS A 192 7.95 -9.78 2.36
N GLU A 193 8.87 -9.74 1.40
CA GLU A 193 9.57 -10.93 0.88
C GLU A 193 8.61 -12.09 0.51
N ASN A 194 7.49 -11.77 -0.12
CA ASN A 194 6.41 -12.70 -0.48
C ASN A 194 5.70 -13.36 0.72
N ILE A 195 5.90 -12.87 1.94
CA ILE A 195 5.21 -13.32 3.14
C ILE A 195 4.14 -12.29 3.50
N PHE A 196 2.90 -12.75 3.68
CA PHE A 196 1.80 -11.88 4.06
C PHE A 196 2.06 -11.24 5.44
N VAL A 197 1.93 -9.92 5.49
CA VAL A 197 2.06 -9.12 6.70
C VAL A 197 0.73 -9.14 7.45
N THR A 198 0.72 -9.76 8.63
CA THR A 198 -0.48 -9.88 9.48
C THR A 198 -0.68 -8.73 10.43
N GLU A 199 0.42 -8.10 10.84
CA GLU A 199 0.41 -7.01 11.82
C GLU A 199 1.36 -5.90 11.36
N PHE A 200 0.93 -4.67 11.57
CA PHE A 200 1.77 -3.50 11.38
C PHE A 200 2.34 -3.10 12.73
N ASP A 201 3.60 -3.40 12.94
CA ASP A 201 4.34 -3.15 14.17
C ASP A 201 5.58 -2.29 13.94
N ASP A 202 6.39 -2.15 14.95
CA ASP A 202 7.66 -1.42 14.91
C ASP A 202 8.65 -2.02 13.92
N TYR A 203 8.67 -3.35 13.77
CA TYR A 203 9.51 -4.07 12.82
C TYR A 203 9.07 -3.78 11.38
N PHE A 204 7.76 -3.78 11.14
CA PHE A 204 7.20 -3.41 9.85
C PHE A 204 7.67 -2.01 9.41
N VAL A 205 7.64 -1.02 10.33
CA VAL A 205 8.13 0.34 10.03
C VAL A 205 9.61 0.36 9.66
N GLU A 206 10.44 -0.40 10.38
CA GLU A 206 11.87 -0.50 10.09
C GLU A 206 12.12 -1.08 8.69
N CYS A 207 11.43 -2.16 8.35
CA CYS A 207 11.51 -2.78 7.03
C CYS A 207 11.00 -1.86 5.93
N LEU A 208 9.84 -1.22 6.13
CA LEU A 208 9.27 -0.29 5.15
C LEU A 208 10.21 0.87 4.82
N MET A 209 10.92 1.38 5.81
CA MET A 209 11.89 2.48 5.60
C MET A 209 13.20 2.05 4.94
N LYS A 210 13.67 0.84 5.20
CA LYS A 210 14.99 0.36 4.74
C LYS A 210 14.91 -0.50 3.48
N LEU A 211 13.87 -1.31 3.39
CA LEU A 211 13.71 -2.40 2.43
C LEU A 211 12.42 -2.24 1.61
N THR A 212 12.03 -1.00 1.32
CA THR A 212 10.76 -0.67 0.65
C THR A 212 10.50 -1.52 -0.60
N LYS A 213 11.54 -1.81 -1.39
CA LYS A 213 11.47 -2.60 -2.63
C LYS A 213 11.08 -4.07 -2.41
N GLU A 214 11.17 -4.58 -1.18
CA GLU A 214 10.81 -5.96 -0.83
C GLU A 214 9.32 -6.11 -0.51
N PHE A 215 8.59 -4.97 -0.48
CA PHE A 215 7.16 -4.96 -0.29
C PHE A 215 6.40 -5.08 -1.60
N SER A 216 5.34 -5.86 -1.56
CA SER A 216 4.38 -5.99 -2.66
C SER A 216 2.94 -5.99 -2.13
N PHE A 217 2.01 -5.68 -3.02
CA PHE A 217 0.62 -5.41 -2.67
C PHE A 217 -0.31 -6.05 -3.69
N THR A 218 -1.48 -6.46 -3.22
CA THR A 218 -2.62 -6.79 -4.08
C THR A 218 -3.91 -6.32 -3.44
N VAL A 219 -4.88 -5.95 -4.24
CA VAL A 219 -6.21 -5.57 -3.76
C VAL A 219 -7.06 -6.83 -3.61
N ILE A 220 -7.69 -6.95 -2.44
CA ILE A 220 -8.64 -8.02 -2.15
C ILE A 220 -10.01 -7.39 -2.02
N ASP A 221 -10.95 -7.86 -2.81
CA ASP A 221 -12.34 -7.49 -2.64
C ASP A 221 -12.96 -8.31 -1.50
N PHE A 222 -12.75 -7.84 -0.27
CA PHE A 222 -13.30 -8.49 0.91
C PHE A 222 -14.83 -8.46 0.96
N ASP A 223 -15.49 -7.59 0.19
CA ASP A 223 -16.95 -7.56 0.15
C ASP A 223 -17.51 -8.73 -0.68
N GLN A 224 -16.82 -9.10 -1.77
CA GLN A 224 -17.16 -10.30 -2.55
C GLN A 224 -16.63 -11.59 -1.90
N VAL A 225 -15.43 -11.56 -1.37
CA VAL A 225 -14.75 -12.74 -0.80
C VAL A 225 -15.15 -12.95 0.67
N GLY A 226 -15.60 -11.89 1.37
CA GLY A 226 -15.86 -11.90 2.81
C GLY A 226 -16.91 -12.91 3.25
N GLU A 227 -18.04 -13.03 2.53
CA GLU A 227 -19.07 -14.03 2.84
C GLU A 227 -18.56 -15.45 2.62
N ASN A 228 -17.81 -15.67 1.54
CA ASN A 228 -17.19 -16.94 1.23
C ASN A 228 -16.15 -17.32 2.29
N LEU A 229 -15.32 -16.38 2.73
CA LEU A 229 -14.32 -16.61 3.79
C LEU A 229 -14.96 -16.99 5.11
N GLU A 230 -16.05 -16.35 5.48
CA GLU A 230 -16.77 -16.69 6.71
C GLU A 230 -17.34 -18.12 6.66
N GLN A 231 -17.84 -18.56 5.50
CA GLN A 231 -18.32 -19.93 5.33
C GLN A 231 -17.15 -20.95 5.41
N TYR A 232 -16.05 -20.71 4.70
CA TYR A 232 -14.85 -21.53 4.82
C TYR A 232 -14.33 -21.57 6.27
N TYR A 233 -14.29 -20.42 6.94
CA TYR A 233 -13.85 -20.35 8.33
C TYR A 233 -14.76 -21.15 9.28
N LYS A 234 -16.08 -21.04 9.15
CA LYS A 234 -17.05 -21.81 9.95
C LYS A 234 -16.83 -23.32 9.81
N ILE A 235 -16.56 -23.77 8.59
CA ILE A 235 -16.29 -25.19 8.32
C ILE A 235 -14.95 -25.59 8.98
N ILE A 236 -13.87 -24.86 8.72
CA ILE A 236 -12.56 -25.17 9.23
C ILE A 236 -12.50 -25.14 10.77
N LYS A 237 -13.26 -24.24 11.39
CA LYS A 237 -13.38 -24.18 12.86
C LYS A 237 -13.88 -25.49 13.48
N LYS A 238 -14.65 -26.30 12.76
CA LYS A 238 -15.07 -27.63 13.22
C LYS A 238 -13.91 -28.62 13.35
N PHE A 239 -12.86 -28.41 12.57
CA PHE A 239 -11.66 -29.25 12.53
C PHE A 239 -10.52 -28.68 13.37
N ASN A 240 -10.55 -27.40 13.68
CA ASN A 240 -9.53 -26.71 14.47
C ASN A 240 -10.16 -26.20 15.78
N LYS A 241 -9.71 -26.78 16.92
CA LYS A 241 -10.24 -26.45 18.25
C LYS A 241 -9.78 -25.08 18.79
N GLU A 242 -8.99 -24.32 18.04
CA GLU A 242 -8.54 -23.00 18.45
C GLU A 242 -9.71 -21.98 18.33
N ASN A 243 -10.11 -21.43 19.47
CA ASN A 243 -11.19 -20.44 19.59
C ASN A 243 -10.65 -19.04 19.25
N ILE A 244 -10.11 -18.86 18.06
CA ILE A 244 -9.67 -17.56 17.56
C ILE A 244 -10.91 -16.93 16.90
N ASN A 245 -11.22 -15.70 17.27
CA ASN A 245 -12.23 -14.89 16.61
C ASN A 245 -11.49 -13.79 15.83
N PRO A 246 -10.95 -14.13 14.65
CA PRO A 246 -10.07 -13.23 13.90
C PRO A 246 -10.88 -12.05 13.38
N ASN A 247 -10.21 -10.89 13.26
CA ASN A 247 -10.75 -9.82 12.44
C ASN A 247 -10.95 -10.30 10.99
N ARG A 248 -11.79 -9.60 10.22
CA ARG A 248 -12.10 -9.95 8.83
C ARG A 248 -10.84 -10.07 7.95
N GLN A 249 -9.82 -9.23 8.19
CA GLN A 249 -8.52 -9.23 7.51
C GLN A 249 -7.64 -10.44 7.84
N GLU A 250 -7.76 -10.99 9.04
CA GLU A 250 -6.99 -12.14 9.49
C GLU A 250 -7.61 -13.47 9.03
N LEU A 251 -8.87 -13.45 8.56
CA LEU A 251 -9.59 -14.66 8.13
C LEU A 251 -8.81 -15.47 7.08
N PRO A 252 -8.29 -14.89 5.98
CA PRO A 252 -7.57 -15.66 4.97
C PRO A 252 -6.36 -16.38 5.54
N LEU A 253 -5.57 -15.67 6.36
CA LEU A 253 -4.38 -16.26 6.97
C LEU A 253 -4.75 -17.36 7.96
N ASN A 254 -5.75 -17.16 8.81
CA ASN A 254 -6.19 -18.14 9.79
C ASN A 254 -6.75 -19.40 9.11
N ILE A 255 -7.52 -19.24 8.04
CA ILE A 255 -7.98 -20.35 7.20
C ILE A 255 -6.80 -21.10 6.59
N GLY A 256 -5.87 -20.38 5.96
CA GLY A 256 -4.71 -20.98 5.33
C GLY A 256 -3.78 -21.72 6.32
N LYS A 257 -3.52 -21.10 7.48
CA LYS A 257 -2.75 -21.75 8.58
C LYS A 257 -3.45 -23.01 9.08
N ALA A 258 -4.76 -22.97 9.26
CA ALA A 258 -5.52 -24.12 9.72
C ALA A 258 -5.49 -25.27 8.69
N LEU A 259 -5.67 -24.96 7.40
CA LEU A 259 -5.54 -25.96 6.33
C LEU A 259 -4.15 -26.59 6.29
N LYS A 260 -3.09 -25.79 6.39
CA LYS A 260 -1.71 -26.29 6.49
C LYS A 260 -1.50 -27.18 7.70
N LYS A 261 -2.08 -26.82 8.85
CA LYS A 261 -2.00 -27.61 10.09
C LYS A 261 -2.73 -28.96 9.92
N ILE A 262 -3.94 -28.94 9.36
CA ILE A 262 -4.70 -30.15 9.03
C ILE A 262 -3.88 -31.05 8.11
N TYR A 263 -3.33 -30.51 7.01
CA TYR A 263 -2.49 -31.26 6.08
C TYR A 263 -1.25 -31.86 6.75
N LYS A 264 -0.52 -31.08 7.56
CA LYS A 264 0.69 -31.54 8.26
C LYS A 264 0.40 -32.68 9.24
N SER A 265 -0.77 -32.68 9.88
CA SER A 265 -1.17 -33.73 10.83
C SER A 265 -1.58 -35.04 10.17
N GLN A 266 -1.79 -35.06 8.83
CA GLN A 266 -2.19 -36.28 8.14
C GLN A 266 -1.02 -37.27 7.98
N PRO A 267 -1.28 -38.57 8.02
CA PRO A 267 -0.30 -39.61 7.67
C PRO A 267 0.22 -39.43 6.23
N ASP A 268 1.44 -39.86 5.96
CA ASP A 268 2.06 -39.74 4.63
C ASP A 268 1.28 -40.47 3.52
N PHE A 269 0.60 -41.55 3.87
CA PHE A 269 -0.30 -42.24 2.94
C PHE A 269 -1.41 -41.30 2.42
N ILE A 270 -2.04 -40.51 3.30
CA ILE A 270 -3.07 -39.55 2.91
C ILE A 270 -2.49 -38.43 2.03
N LYS A 271 -1.26 -38.00 2.30
CA LYS A 271 -0.58 -36.94 1.51
C LYS A 271 -0.24 -37.39 0.08
N THR A 272 -0.16 -38.71 -0.19
CA THR A 272 0.32 -39.25 -1.46
C THR A 272 -0.73 -40.08 -2.22
N THR A 273 -1.78 -40.59 -1.54
CA THR A 273 -2.78 -41.47 -2.18
C THR A 273 -3.60 -40.71 -3.21
N LYS A 274 -3.96 -41.36 -4.30
CA LYS A 274 -4.94 -40.89 -5.30
C LYS A 274 -6.31 -41.54 -5.14
N LYS A 275 -6.49 -42.37 -4.10
CA LYS A 275 -7.71 -43.17 -3.89
C LYS A 275 -8.71 -42.46 -2.99
N PHE A 276 -9.04 -41.21 -3.33
CA PHE A 276 -10.17 -40.47 -2.75
C PHE A 276 -11.42 -40.66 -3.61
N LYS A 277 -12.58 -40.47 -3.02
CA LYS A 277 -13.88 -40.56 -3.72
C LYS A 277 -14.12 -39.36 -4.62
N SER A 278 -13.56 -38.20 -4.26
CA SER A 278 -13.70 -36.96 -5.01
C SER A 278 -12.36 -36.51 -5.59
N THR A 279 -12.37 -36.07 -6.84
CA THR A 279 -11.21 -35.40 -7.46
C THR A 279 -10.90 -34.07 -6.76
N GLN A 280 -11.94 -33.36 -6.29
CA GLN A 280 -11.77 -32.11 -5.54
C GLN A 280 -10.98 -32.31 -4.24
N THR A 281 -11.12 -33.50 -3.58
CA THR A 281 -10.32 -33.84 -2.39
C THR A 281 -8.85 -34.00 -2.75
N VAL A 282 -8.56 -34.63 -3.90
CA VAL A 282 -7.16 -34.75 -4.41
C VAL A 282 -6.59 -33.36 -4.71
N ASP A 283 -7.35 -32.55 -5.43
CA ASP A 283 -6.93 -31.20 -5.83
C ASP A 283 -6.68 -30.33 -4.59
N LEU A 284 -7.62 -30.32 -3.62
CA LEU A 284 -7.46 -29.60 -2.36
C LEU A 284 -6.19 -30.01 -1.62
N ARG A 285 -5.98 -31.31 -1.43
CA ARG A 285 -4.80 -31.85 -0.74
C ARG A 285 -3.51 -31.43 -1.46
N ASP A 286 -3.46 -31.59 -2.78
CA ASP A 286 -2.26 -31.29 -3.58
C ASP A 286 -1.94 -29.79 -3.55
N GLU A 287 -2.96 -28.95 -3.66
CA GLU A 287 -2.79 -27.50 -3.60
C GLU A 287 -2.40 -27.02 -2.19
N ILE A 288 -2.97 -27.60 -1.12
CA ILE A 288 -2.52 -27.29 0.26
C ILE A 288 -1.04 -27.71 0.42
N GLY A 289 -0.65 -28.86 -0.13
CA GLY A 289 0.73 -29.34 -0.07
C GLY A 289 1.72 -28.40 -0.75
N LYS A 290 1.39 -27.93 -1.93
CA LYS A 290 2.23 -27.05 -2.79
C LYS A 290 2.21 -25.57 -2.34
N ALA A 291 1.11 -25.12 -1.70
CA ALA A 291 0.93 -23.70 -1.41
C ALA A 291 2.08 -23.14 -0.56
N ASN A 292 2.79 -22.16 -1.08
CA ASN A 292 3.79 -21.39 -0.33
C ASN A 292 3.13 -20.19 0.38
N ASP A 293 2.07 -19.62 -0.22
CA ASP A 293 1.28 -18.55 0.35
C ASP A 293 -0.10 -19.08 0.82
N PRO A 294 -0.36 -19.06 2.14
CA PRO A 294 -1.66 -19.47 2.69
C PRO A 294 -2.82 -18.60 2.21
N ILE A 295 -2.56 -17.38 1.79
CA ILE A 295 -3.59 -16.44 1.35
C ILE A 295 -4.01 -16.72 -0.09
N ASP A 296 -3.05 -16.94 -0.98
CA ASP A 296 -3.36 -17.38 -2.34
C ASP A 296 -4.15 -18.69 -2.35
N LEU A 297 -3.80 -19.62 -1.45
CA LEU A 297 -4.57 -20.85 -1.27
C LEU A 297 -6.05 -20.55 -1.00
N VAL A 298 -6.32 -19.60 -0.11
CA VAL A 298 -7.69 -19.31 0.36
C VAL A 298 -8.45 -18.42 -0.62
N LEU A 299 -7.80 -17.42 -1.20
CA LEU A 299 -8.47 -16.41 -2.03
C LEU A 299 -8.57 -16.81 -3.51
N LYS A 300 -7.62 -17.61 -4.01
CA LYS A 300 -7.59 -18.01 -5.42
C LYS A 300 -7.89 -19.49 -5.62
N VAL A 301 -7.24 -20.36 -4.84
CA VAL A 301 -7.31 -21.81 -5.05
C VAL A 301 -8.61 -22.40 -4.56
N LEU A 302 -9.03 -22.12 -3.32
CA LEU A 302 -10.31 -22.64 -2.81
C LEU A 302 -11.51 -22.24 -3.67
N PRO A 303 -11.68 -20.97 -4.08
CA PRO A 303 -12.76 -20.57 -4.98
C PRO A 303 -12.70 -21.27 -6.35
N LYS A 304 -11.49 -21.53 -6.86
CA LYS A 304 -11.29 -22.25 -8.13
C LYS A 304 -11.74 -23.70 -8.05
N ILE A 305 -11.49 -24.38 -6.92
CA ILE A 305 -11.85 -25.80 -6.73
C ILE A 305 -13.32 -25.97 -6.39
N PHE A 306 -13.85 -25.15 -5.47
CA PHE A 306 -15.17 -25.34 -4.86
C PHE A 306 -16.19 -24.28 -5.25
N GLY A 307 -15.77 -23.08 -5.70
CA GLY A 307 -16.68 -21.95 -5.88
C GLY A 307 -17.46 -21.65 -4.59
N GLU A 308 -18.78 -21.74 -4.67
CA GLU A 308 -19.71 -21.60 -3.54
C GLU A 308 -20.21 -22.96 -2.99
N ASP A 309 -19.62 -24.07 -3.44
CA ASP A 309 -20.01 -25.40 -2.92
C ASP A 309 -19.30 -25.75 -1.61
N TYR A 310 -19.72 -25.08 -0.55
CA TYR A 310 -19.19 -25.28 0.81
C TYR A 310 -19.43 -26.71 1.34
N LYS A 311 -20.46 -27.41 0.83
CA LYS A 311 -20.72 -28.81 1.20
C LYS A 311 -19.66 -29.74 0.62
N ALA A 312 -19.27 -29.51 -0.64
CA ALA A 312 -18.16 -30.26 -1.26
C ALA A 312 -16.85 -29.99 -0.53
N PHE A 313 -16.59 -28.74 -0.12
CA PHE A 313 -15.41 -28.38 0.66
C PHE A 313 -15.40 -29.11 2.03
N GLU A 314 -16.49 -29.05 2.78
CA GLU A 314 -16.61 -29.75 4.08
C GLU A 314 -16.41 -31.26 3.92
N LYS A 315 -17.04 -31.86 2.90
CA LYS A 315 -16.87 -33.28 2.59
C LYS A 315 -15.43 -33.65 2.26
N SER A 316 -14.73 -32.81 1.49
CA SER A 316 -13.34 -33.03 1.13
C SER A 316 -12.38 -32.95 2.33
N LEU A 317 -12.73 -32.20 3.37
CA LEU A 317 -11.99 -32.16 4.63
C LEU A 317 -12.24 -33.38 5.53
N LEU A 318 -13.42 -34.03 5.36
CA LEU A 318 -13.81 -35.25 6.11
C LEU A 318 -13.28 -36.53 5.47
N GLU A 319 -12.99 -36.51 4.20
CA GLU A 319 -12.49 -37.67 3.43
C GLU A 319 -10.99 -37.88 3.63
#